data_0974fc7cc35b7c20a0e111a329a3da3d
#
_entry.id   0974fc7cc35b7c20a0e111a329a3da3d
#
_cell.length_a   1.000
_cell.length_b   1.000
_cell.length_c   1.000
_cell.angle_alpha   90.00
_cell.angle_beta   90.00
_cell.angle_gamma   90.00
#
_symmetry.space_group_name_H-M   'P 1'
#
loop_
_entity.id
_entity.type
_entity.pdbx_description
1 polymer ?
#
loop_
_entity_poly.entity_id
_entity_poly.type
_entity_poly.pdbx_seq_one_letter_code
_entity_poly.pdbx_strand_id
1 'polypeptide(L)'
;MQLGSDIKQAIESLALDKGVAVESMYEALVSAFRSAYMRIPGAAEEARVTLDPESGKITVYAQELDVDGNVIKEWEPDISDSDFGRIAAQSFKQMMSTKVRDAKRATVLDAYIGREGELVTGIVTQFDARFNQTIIDLQDAEAVIPSSERIPFERLERGNRIKALITEVREDAKGIPIVVSRNRGEFVQRMLELEVPELTDGTVELRAIAREAGSRTKIAVFSNDPNVDPKGACVGSRGSRVRQIVNELKGEKLDVVEWREDKVRSCLLYTSDAADDMQC
;
A
#
# COMPACT_ATOMS: atom_id res chain seq x y z
N MET A 1 6.40 45.13 -15.16
CA MET A 1 5.55 44.43 -14.18
C MET A 1 5.15 43.05 -14.73
N GLN A 2 6.12 42.15 -14.81
CA GLN A 2 5.95 40.82 -15.40
C GLN A 2 5.84 39.70 -14.34
N LEU A 3 5.93 40.06 -13.03
CA LEU A 3 5.98 39.08 -11.94
C LEU A 3 4.72 38.20 -11.86
N GLY A 4 3.54 38.74 -12.16
CA GLY A 4 2.29 37.99 -12.05
C GLY A 4 2.11 36.92 -13.10
N SER A 5 2.47 37.21 -14.36
CA SER A 5 2.43 36.24 -15.44
C SER A 5 3.43 35.10 -15.25
N ASP A 6 4.61 35.43 -14.68
CA ASP A 6 5.68 34.47 -14.43
C ASP A 6 5.31 33.49 -13.30
N ILE A 7 4.63 33.99 -12.25
CA ILE A 7 4.12 33.14 -11.15
C ILE A 7 3.02 32.19 -11.66
N LYS A 8 2.09 32.69 -12.45
CA LYS A 8 1.03 31.87 -13.04
C LYS A 8 1.59 30.78 -13.92
N GLN A 9 2.48 31.12 -14.85
CA GLN A 9 3.15 30.15 -15.72
C GLN A 9 3.97 29.13 -14.92
N ALA A 10 4.67 29.56 -13.86
CA ALA A 10 5.43 28.66 -12.99
C ALA A 10 4.51 27.68 -12.26
N ILE A 11 3.36 28.13 -11.76
CA ILE A 11 2.36 27.29 -11.09
C ILE A 11 1.74 26.29 -12.08
N GLU A 12 1.33 26.73 -13.26
CA GLU A 12 0.76 25.87 -14.30
C GLU A 12 1.76 24.81 -14.77
N SER A 13 3.01 25.21 -15.01
CA SER A 13 4.08 24.27 -15.38
C SER A 13 4.36 23.25 -14.27
N LEU A 14 4.38 23.70 -13.02
CA LEU A 14 4.61 22.84 -11.85
C LEU A 14 3.42 21.88 -11.63
N ALA A 15 2.20 22.35 -11.85
CA ALA A 15 0.97 21.55 -11.79
C ALA A 15 1.02 20.41 -12.79
N LEU A 16 1.39 20.72 -14.04
CA LEU A 16 1.54 19.75 -15.12
C LEU A 16 2.65 18.72 -14.82
N ASP A 17 3.82 19.20 -14.38
CA ASP A 17 4.97 18.34 -14.04
C ASP A 17 4.69 17.39 -12.88
N LYS A 18 3.89 17.82 -11.92
CA LYS A 18 3.57 17.03 -10.71
C LYS A 18 2.24 16.26 -10.81
N GLY A 19 1.44 16.47 -11.86
CA GLY A 19 0.14 15.81 -12.02
C GLY A 19 -0.87 16.24 -10.94
N VAL A 20 -0.85 17.50 -10.52
CA VAL A 20 -1.74 18.08 -9.51
C VAL A 20 -2.61 19.15 -10.17
N ALA A 21 -3.88 19.25 -9.77
CA ALA A 21 -4.76 20.29 -10.29
C ALA A 21 -4.23 21.70 -9.94
N VAL A 22 -4.34 22.63 -10.89
CA VAL A 22 -3.84 24.00 -10.75
C VAL A 22 -4.50 24.70 -9.56
N GLU A 23 -5.80 24.48 -9.35
CA GLU A 23 -6.58 24.98 -8.23
C GLU A 23 -5.99 24.54 -6.88
N SER A 24 -5.60 23.29 -6.78
CA SER A 24 -4.96 22.76 -5.56
C SER A 24 -3.58 23.39 -5.29
N MET A 25 -2.89 23.82 -6.34
CA MET A 25 -1.64 24.59 -6.22
C MET A 25 -1.90 26.00 -5.66
N TYR A 26 -2.94 26.67 -6.16
CA TYR A 26 -3.34 27.98 -5.64
C TYR A 26 -3.76 27.91 -4.17
N GLU A 27 -4.56 26.90 -3.79
CA GLU A 27 -4.91 26.66 -2.38
C GLU A 27 -3.70 26.42 -1.49
N ALA A 28 -2.74 25.64 -1.96
CA ALA A 28 -1.50 25.38 -1.23
C ALA A 28 -0.68 26.65 -1.05
N LEU A 29 -0.64 27.52 -2.08
CA LEU A 29 0.06 28.79 -2.01
C LEU A 29 -0.60 29.74 -0.99
N VAL A 30 -1.91 29.92 -1.07
CA VAL A 30 -2.70 30.72 -0.11
C VAL A 30 -2.50 30.21 1.32
N SER A 31 -2.58 28.90 1.53
CA SER A 31 -2.36 28.28 2.85
C SER A 31 -0.94 28.45 3.35
N ALA A 32 0.06 28.42 2.45
CA ALA A 32 1.46 28.64 2.81
C ALA A 32 1.71 30.07 3.29
N PHE A 33 1.13 31.06 2.59
CA PHE A 33 1.25 32.46 3.01
C PHE A 33 0.53 32.74 4.31
N ARG A 34 -0.65 32.17 4.53
CA ARG A 34 -1.35 32.23 5.82
C ARG A 34 -0.51 31.62 6.93
N SER A 35 0.04 30.42 6.73
CA SER A 35 0.90 29.76 7.71
C SER A 35 2.19 30.52 7.99
N ALA A 36 2.74 31.18 6.98
CA ALA A 36 3.93 32.01 7.15
C ALA A 36 3.62 33.27 7.99
N TYR A 37 2.49 33.91 7.72
CA TYR A 37 2.05 35.08 8.49
C TYR A 37 1.83 34.71 9.96
N MET A 38 1.15 33.64 10.27
CA MET A 38 0.89 33.17 11.65
C MET A 38 2.16 32.83 12.45
N ARG A 39 3.32 32.74 11.79
CA ARG A 39 4.63 32.50 12.44
C ARG A 39 5.40 33.78 12.72
N ILE A 40 4.91 34.93 12.27
CA ILE A 40 5.55 36.24 12.53
C ILE A 40 5.24 36.66 13.97
N PRO A 41 6.23 37.14 14.74
CA PRO A 41 5.97 37.69 16.06
C PRO A 41 5.02 38.91 15.97
N GLY A 42 3.90 38.84 16.70
CA GLY A 42 2.87 39.88 16.66
C GLY A 42 1.85 39.76 15.55
N ALA A 43 1.76 38.59 14.87
CA ALA A 43 0.68 38.30 13.94
C ALA A 43 -0.69 38.35 14.66
N ALA A 44 -1.73 38.72 13.94
CA ALA A 44 -3.11 38.64 14.42
C ALA A 44 -3.54 37.20 14.67
N GLU A 45 -4.64 36.99 15.40
CA GLU A 45 -5.14 35.69 15.74
C GLU A 45 -5.56 34.87 14.49
N GLU A 46 -5.99 35.55 13.43
CA GLU A 46 -6.40 34.95 12.18
C GLU A 46 -5.97 35.80 10.98
N ALA A 47 -5.86 35.18 9.81
CA ALA A 47 -5.52 35.86 8.57
C ALA A 47 -6.22 35.24 7.36
N ARG A 48 -6.71 36.11 6.49
CA ARG A 48 -7.20 35.75 5.15
C ARG A 48 -6.15 36.12 4.11
N VAL A 49 -5.82 35.22 3.23
CA VAL A 49 -4.90 35.47 2.12
C VAL A 49 -5.69 35.40 0.82
N THR A 50 -5.51 36.39 -0.03
CA THR A 50 -6.09 36.42 -1.38
C THR A 50 -4.96 36.40 -2.40
N LEU A 51 -5.16 35.65 -3.46
CA LEU A 51 -4.31 35.63 -4.63
C LEU A 51 -5.14 36.09 -5.82
N ASP A 52 -4.72 37.15 -6.46
CA ASP A 52 -5.28 37.58 -7.71
C ASP A 52 -4.67 36.75 -8.86
N PRO A 53 -5.46 35.93 -9.54
CA PRO A 53 -4.96 35.03 -10.58
C PRO A 53 -4.49 35.75 -11.86
N GLU A 54 -4.89 37.02 -12.07
CA GLU A 54 -4.48 37.79 -13.24
C GLU A 54 -3.16 38.53 -12.99
N SER A 55 -3.06 39.20 -11.84
CA SER A 55 -1.85 39.97 -11.48
C SER A 55 -0.81 39.18 -10.71
N GLY A 56 -1.15 37.98 -10.22
CA GLY A 56 -0.28 37.17 -9.33
C GLY A 56 0.01 37.85 -7.99
N LYS A 57 -0.74 38.91 -7.63
CA LYS A 57 -0.54 39.63 -6.39
C LYS A 57 -1.14 38.84 -5.23
N ILE A 58 -0.31 38.58 -4.24
CA ILE A 58 -0.73 37.97 -2.97
C ILE A 58 -0.90 39.07 -1.95
N THR A 59 -2.10 39.12 -1.34
CA THR A 59 -2.41 40.08 -0.29
C THR A 59 -2.85 39.31 0.96
N VAL A 60 -2.24 39.63 2.08
CA VAL A 60 -2.58 39.08 3.39
C VAL A 60 -3.41 40.10 4.15
N TYR A 61 -4.54 39.70 4.66
CA TYR A 61 -5.43 40.46 5.51
C TYR A 61 -5.41 39.85 6.91
N ALA A 62 -4.91 40.61 7.87
CA ALA A 62 -4.98 40.28 9.28
C ALA A 62 -6.41 40.46 9.78
N GLN A 63 -6.89 39.56 10.60
CA GLN A 63 -8.28 39.54 11.10
C GLN A 63 -8.27 39.46 12.63
N GLU A 64 -9.12 40.27 13.25
CA GLU A 64 -9.46 40.18 14.68
C GLU A 64 -10.87 39.64 14.78
N LEU A 65 -11.03 38.58 15.57
CA LEU A 65 -12.30 37.85 15.72
C LEU A 65 -12.96 38.23 17.07
N ASP A 66 -14.28 38.15 17.12
CA ASP A 66 -15.03 38.18 18.37
C ASP A 66 -15.07 36.77 19.01
N VAL A 67 -15.69 36.68 20.20
CA VAL A 67 -15.86 35.43 20.94
C VAL A 67 -16.70 34.38 20.19
N ASP A 68 -17.48 34.81 19.21
CA ASP A 68 -18.34 33.98 18.38
C ASP A 68 -17.66 33.61 17.04
N GLY A 69 -16.42 34.07 16.80
CA GLY A 69 -15.63 33.79 15.60
C GLY A 69 -15.95 34.68 14.39
N ASN A 70 -16.68 35.79 14.57
CA ASN A 70 -16.94 36.75 13.50
C ASN A 70 -15.82 37.77 13.39
N VAL A 71 -15.51 38.20 12.17
CA VAL A 71 -14.48 39.21 11.91
C VAL A 71 -14.96 40.59 12.38
N ILE A 72 -14.30 41.13 13.40
CA ILE A 72 -14.56 42.48 13.91
C ILE A 72 -13.81 43.53 13.07
N LYS A 73 -12.56 43.20 12.71
CA LYS A 73 -11.66 44.11 12.01
C LYS A 73 -10.78 43.34 11.05
N GLU A 74 -10.59 43.91 9.86
CA GLU A 74 -9.68 43.39 8.85
C GLU A 74 -8.77 44.55 8.36
N TRP A 75 -7.46 44.29 8.25
CA TRP A 75 -6.49 45.25 7.73
C TRP A 75 -5.34 44.56 7.01
N GLU A 76 -4.67 45.26 6.13
CA GLU A 76 -3.45 44.79 5.48
C GLU A 76 -2.24 45.10 6.41
N PRO A 77 -1.59 44.07 6.95
CA PRO A 77 -0.43 44.28 7.83
C PRO A 77 0.80 44.70 7.03
N ASP A 78 1.66 45.53 7.63
CA ASP A 78 2.97 45.85 7.04
C ASP A 78 3.89 44.62 7.20
N ILE A 79 4.05 43.84 6.13
CA ILE A 79 4.90 42.66 6.09
C ILE A 79 6.17 43.01 5.32
N SER A 80 6.97 43.92 5.89
CA SER A 80 8.27 44.34 5.31
C SER A 80 9.41 43.35 5.64
N ASP A 81 9.16 42.31 6.39
CA ASP A 81 10.19 41.38 6.84
C ASP A 81 10.67 40.44 5.71
N SER A 82 11.98 40.52 5.44
CA SER A 82 12.65 39.64 4.45
C SER A 82 12.51 38.17 4.74
N ASP A 83 12.23 37.80 5.99
CA ASP A 83 12.03 36.41 6.41
C ASP A 83 10.66 35.83 6.02
N PHE A 84 9.63 36.68 5.86
CA PHE A 84 8.30 36.25 5.48
C PHE A 84 8.29 35.50 4.16
N GLY A 85 8.90 36.03 3.11
CA GLY A 85 8.99 35.38 1.80
C GLY A 85 9.70 34.02 1.87
N ARG A 86 10.75 33.91 2.68
CA ARG A 86 11.49 32.66 2.89
C ARG A 86 10.63 31.60 3.62
N ILE A 87 9.92 32.02 4.68
CA ILE A 87 9.02 31.11 5.42
C ILE A 87 7.86 30.66 4.55
N ALA A 88 7.26 31.57 3.77
CA ALA A 88 6.18 31.24 2.83
C ALA A 88 6.64 30.24 1.76
N ALA A 89 7.81 30.45 1.16
CA ALA A 89 8.38 29.55 0.17
C ALA A 89 8.67 28.14 0.74
N GLN A 90 9.18 28.08 1.98
CA GLN A 90 9.42 26.81 2.66
C GLN A 90 8.11 26.08 3.00
N SER A 91 7.09 26.81 3.50
CA SER A 91 5.78 26.27 3.79
C SER A 91 5.09 25.77 2.52
N PHE A 92 5.17 26.53 1.43
CA PHE A 92 4.65 26.12 0.12
C PHE A 92 5.30 24.83 -0.40
N LYS A 93 6.64 24.75 -0.35
CA LYS A 93 7.37 23.53 -0.73
C LYS A 93 6.90 22.32 0.07
N GLN A 94 6.68 22.46 1.36
CA GLN A 94 6.19 21.39 2.24
C GLN A 94 4.75 20.98 1.90
N MET A 95 3.84 21.94 1.72
CA MET A 95 2.44 21.68 1.33
C MET A 95 2.36 21.03 -0.04
N MET A 96 3.15 21.50 -1.00
CA MET A 96 3.25 20.92 -2.32
C MET A 96 3.71 19.46 -2.29
N SER A 97 4.75 19.17 -1.52
CA SER A 97 5.22 17.80 -1.33
C SER A 97 4.12 16.90 -0.78
N THR A 98 3.29 17.41 0.13
CA THR A 98 2.15 16.68 0.69
C THR A 98 1.06 16.47 -0.36
N LYS A 99 0.63 17.53 -1.08
CA LYS A 99 -0.41 17.45 -2.13
C LYS A 99 -0.02 16.49 -3.26
N VAL A 100 1.23 16.54 -3.73
CA VAL A 100 1.75 15.60 -4.74
C VAL A 100 1.71 14.16 -4.25
N ARG A 101 2.09 13.92 -2.99
CA ARG A 101 2.03 12.59 -2.39
C ARG A 101 0.60 12.10 -2.27
N ASP A 102 -0.34 12.96 -1.86
CA ASP A 102 -1.75 12.60 -1.71
C ASP A 102 -2.41 12.32 -3.08
N ALA A 103 -2.08 13.10 -4.11
CA ALA A 103 -2.55 12.85 -5.47
C ALA A 103 -2.03 11.52 -6.04
N LYS A 104 -0.74 11.23 -5.89
CA LYS A 104 -0.17 9.93 -6.29
C LYS A 104 -0.83 8.77 -5.53
N ARG A 105 -1.09 8.97 -4.24
CA ARG A 105 -1.75 7.97 -3.42
C ARG A 105 -3.18 7.69 -3.90
N ALA A 106 -3.97 8.72 -4.23
CA ALA A 106 -5.31 8.53 -4.77
C ALA A 106 -5.29 7.68 -6.06
N THR A 107 -4.37 7.97 -6.98
CA THR A 107 -4.21 7.19 -8.20
C THR A 107 -3.83 5.72 -7.90
N VAL A 108 -2.95 5.49 -6.93
CA VAL A 108 -2.58 4.14 -6.49
C VAL A 108 -3.78 3.42 -5.89
N LEU A 109 -4.55 4.08 -5.01
CA LEU A 109 -5.75 3.51 -4.41
C LEU A 109 -6.74 3.06 -5.47
N ASP A 110 -7.08 3.95 -6.41
CA ASP A 110 -8.01 3.64 -7.51
C ASP A 110 -7.58 2.42 -8.34
N ALA A 111 -6.26 2.23 -8.53
CA ALA A 111 -5.72 1.11 -9.28
C ALA A 111 -5.73 -0.23 -8.51
N TYR A 112 -5.80 -0.19 -7.16
CA TYR A 112 -5.69 -1.39 -6.31
C TYR A 112 -6.96 -1.72 -5.53
N ILE A 113 -7.94 -0.81 -5.42
CA ILE A 113 -9.27 -1.08 -4.84
C ILE A 113 -9.92 -2.25 -5.61
N GLY A 114 -10.42 -3.24 -4.86
CA GLY A 114 -11.09 -4.42 -5.42
C GLY A 114 -10.14 -5.52 -5.91
N ARG A 115 -8.82 -5.37 -5.68
CA ARG A 115 -7.82 -6.39 -6.01
C ARG A 115 -7.38 -7.22 -4.79
N GLU A 116 -8.14 -7.15 -3.70
CA GLU A 116 -7.93 -8.01 -2.54
C GLU A 116 -8.06 -9.48 -2.94
N GLY A 117 -7.14 -10.31 -2.46
CA GLY A 117 -7.03 -11.71 -2.84
C GLY A 117 -6.22 -11.97 -4.11
N GLU A 118 -5.70 -10.94 -4.77
CA GLU A 118 -4.76 -11.11 -5.88
C GLU A 118 -3.32 -11.34 -5.41
N LEU A 119 -2.59 -12.13 -6.19
CA LEU A 119 -1.17 -12.35 -5.99
C LEU A 119 -0.36 -11.27 -6.72
N VAL A 120 0.49 -10.57 -5.97
CA VAL A 120 1.39 -9.56 -6.51
C VAL A 120 2.85 -9.94 -6.31
N THR A 121 3.70 -9.42 -7.18
CA THR A 121 5.16 -9.57 -7.06
C THR A 121 5.79 -8.22 -6.75
N GLY A 122 6.63 -8.16 -5.74
CA GLY A 122 7.33 -6.94 -5.36
C GLY A 122 8.78 -7.18 -4.98
N ILE A 123 9.52 -6.08 -4.84
CA ILE A 123 10.91 -6.07 -4.41
C ILE A 123 10.97 -5.48 -2.99
N VAL A 124 11.61 -6.18 -2.08
CA VAL A 124 11.83 -5.68 -0.70
C VAL A 124 12.72 -4.45 -0.74
N THR A 125 12.21 -3.30 -0.27
CA THR A 125 12.94 -2.03 -0.25
C THR A 125 13.58 -1.76 1.10
N GLN A 126 12.80 -1.90 2.17
CA GLN A 126 13.31 -1.64 3.52
C GLN A 126 12.45 -2.32 4.60
N PHE A 127 13.02 -2.41 5.79
CA PHE A 127 12.31 -2.78 7.00
C PHE A 127 12.08 -1.54 7.86
N ASP A 128 10.82 -1.25 8.18
CA ASP A 128 10.45 -0.17 9.08
C ASP A 128 10.34 -0.69 10.52
N ALA A 129 11.37 -0.37 11.30
CA ALA A 129 11.45 -0.82 12.69
C ALA A 129 10.41 -0.16 13.62
N ARG A 130 9.87 1.02 13.25
CA ARG A 130 8.87 1.73 14.08
C ARG A 130 7.55 0.98 14.12
N PHE A 131 7.13 0.46 12.96
CA PHE A 131 5.87 -0.26 12.81
C PHE A 131 6.07 -1.77 12.67
N ASN A 132 7.32 -2.25 12.78
CA ASN A 132 7.68 -3.66 12.62
C ASN A 132 7.09 -4.27 11.33
N GLN A 133 7.28 -3.59 10.22
CA GLN A 133 6.74 -3.97 8.92
C GLN A 133 7.81 -3.96 7.83
N THR A 134 7.65 -4.80 6.82
CA THR A 134 8.52 -4.81 5.63
C THR A 134 7.82 -4.06 4.52
N ILE A 135 8.54 -3.15 3.86
CA ILE A 135 8.03 -2.40 2.72
C ILE A 135 8.54 -3.07 1.45
N ILE A 136 7.63 -3.27 0.51
CA ILE A 136 7.91 -3.81 -0.82
C ILE A 136 7.45 -2.83 -1.90
N ASP A 137 8.20 -2.76 -2.97
CA ASP A 137 7.88 -1.98 -4.17
C ASP A 137 7.22 -2.90 -5.21
N LEU A 138 6.01 -2.55 -5.61
CA LEU A 138 5.22 -3.26 -6.63
C LEU A 138 5.42 -2.68 -8.04
N GLN A 139 6.38 -1.78 -8.25
CA GLN A 139 6.65 -0.94 -9.43
C GLN A 139 5.78 0.33 -9.49
N ASP A 140 4.46 0.19 -9.41
CA ASP A 140 3.52 1.31 -9.49
C ASP A 140 3.14 1.85 -8.10
N ALA A 141 3.35 1.05 -7.06
CA ALA A 141 2.95 1.35 -5.69
C ALA A 141 3.86 0.69 -4.65
N GLU A 142 3.86 1.24 -3.45
CA GLU A 142 4.44 0.57 -2.29
C GLU A 142 3.37 -0.21 -1.52
N ALA A 143 3.74 -1.37 -1.00
CA ALA A 143 2.91 -2.17 -0.11
C ALA A 143 3.68 -2.54 1.17
N VAL A 144 2.94 -2.86 2.23
CA VAL A 144 3.50 -3.26 3.52
C VAL A 144 3.14 -4.69 3.87
N ILE A 145 4.11 -5.42 4.44
CA ILE A 145 3.91 -6.71 5.10
C ILE A 145 4.07 -6.48 6.59
N PRO A 146 2.98 -6.41 7.37
CA PRO A 146 3.05 -6.37 8.83
C PRO A 146 3.74 -7.62 9.39
N SER A 147 4.25 -7.53 10.61
CA SER A 147 4.91 -8.68 11.26
C SER A 147 4.01 -9.91 11.40
N SER A 148 2.71 -9.71 11.63
CA SER A 148 1.69 -10.77 11.69
C SER A 148 1.42 -11.46 10.37
N GLU A 149 1.72 -10.80 9.25
CA GLU A 149 1.46 -11.29 7.89
C GLU A 149 2.72 -11.81 7.20
N ARG A 150 3.85 -11.87 7.91
CA ARG A 150 5.09 -12.52 7.44
C ARG A 150 5.10 -14.00 7.78
N ILE A 151 5.78 -14.78 6.96
CA ILE A 151 6.12 -16.17 7.32
C ILE A 151 7.08 -16.13 8.51
N PRO A 152 6.84 -16.86 9.61
CA PRO A 152 7.76 -16.95 10.72
C PRO A 152 9.18 -17.35 10.27
N PHE A 153 10.19 -16.70 10.84
CA PHE A 153 11.61 -16.93 10.54
C PHE A 153 12.06 -16.61 9.11
N GLU A 154 11.17 -16.12 8.22
CA GLU A 154 11.56 -15.69 6.89
C GLU A 154 12.42 -14.42 6.95
N ARG A 155 13.59 -14.47 6.30
CA ARG A 155 14.47 -13.31 6.14
C ARG A 155 14.15 -12.60 4.82
N LEU A 156 13.47 -11.47 4.92
CA LEU A 156 13.18 -10.59 3.79
C LEU A 156 14.30 -9.56 3.67
N GLU A 157 15.32 -9.87 2.86
CA GLU A 157 16.44 -8.98 2.63
C GLU A 157 16.12 -7.95 1.54
N ARG A 158 16.70 -6.76 1.66
CA ARG A 158 16.55 -5.70 0.66
C ARG A 158 17.01 -6.18 -0.72
N GLY A 159 16.20 -5.92 -1.74
CA GLY A 159 16.45 -6.34 -3.12
C GLY A 159 15.88 -7.72 -3.45
N ASN A 160 15.40 -8.49 -2.47
CA ASN A 160 14.74 -9.77 -2.75
C ASN A 160 13.42 -9.54 -3.47
N ARG A 161 13.22 -10.28 -4.55
CA ARG A 161 11.94 -10.36 -5.24
C ARG A 161 11.08 -11.42 -4.57
N ILE A 162 9.87 -11.06 -4.18
CA ILE A 162 8.93 -11.92 -3.46
C ILE A 162 7.53 -11.81 -4.04
N LYS A 163 6.76 -12.86 -3.89
CA LYS A 163 5.31 -12.85 -4.13
C LYS A 163 4.56 -12.64 -2.82
N ALA A 164 3.45 -11.94 -2.86
CA ALA A 164 2.59 -11.72 -1.70
C ALA A 164 1.12 -11.58 -2.14
N LEU A 165 0.20 -11.83 -1.22
CA LEU A 165 -1.24 -11.71 -1.44
C LEU A 165 -1.72 -10.35 -0.95
N ILE A 166 -2.45 -9.59 -1.76
CA ILE A 166 -3.13 -8.38 -1.29
C ILE A 166 -4.23 -8.80 -0.32
N THR A 167 -4.17 -8.30 0.91
CA THR A 167 -5.17 -8.63 1.95
C THR A 167 -6.11 -7.49 2.24
N GLU A 168 -5.63 -6.26 2.08
CA GLU A 168 -6.40 -5.07 2.40
C GLU A 168 -5.84 -3.86 1.64
N VAL A 169 -6.73 -3.01 1.15
CA VAL A 169 -6.40 -1.70 0.58
C VAL A 169 -7.08 -0.63 1.44
N ARG A 170 -6.29 0.17 2.18
CA ARG A 170 -6.76 1.15 3.17
C ARG A 170 -6.89 2.53 2.57
N GLU A 171 -8.10 3.00 2.38
CA GLU A 171 -8.38 4.33 1.85
C GLU A 171 -7.90 5.45 2.79
N ASP A 172 -8.15 5.30 4.10
CA ASP A 172 -7.87 6.33 5.12
C ASP A 172 -6.48 6.23 5.78
N ALA A 173 -5.62 5.31 5.34
CA ALA A 173 -4.31 5.14 5.97
C ALA A 173 -3.43 6.38 5.80
N LYS A 174 -2.81 6.89 6.86
CA LYS A 174 -1.80 7.98 6.81
C LYS A 174 -0.44 7.54 6.27
N GLY A 175 -0.34 6.35 5.68
CA GLY A 175 0.90 5.74 5.20
C GLY A 175 0.71 5.01 3.88
N ILE A 176 1.39 3.88 3.73
CA ILE A 176 1.26 3.00 2.57
C ILE A 176 -0.10 2.30 2.64
N PRO A 177 -0.95 2.43 1.60
CA PRO A 177 -2.33 1.97 1.68
C PRO A 177 -2.49 0.46 1.47
N ILE A 178 -1.57 -0.20 0.77
CA ILE A 178 -1.68 -1.59 0.37
C ILE A 178 -1.04 -2.49 1.42
N VAL A 179 -1.83 -3.40 1.98
CA VAL A 179 -1.36 -4.42 2.93
C VAL A 179 -1.33 -5.76 2.22
N VAL A 180 -0.21 -6.45 2.34
CA VAL A 180 -0.02 -7.77 1.74
C VAL A 180 0.42 -8.80 2.76
N SER A 181 0.08 -10.06 2.48
CA SER A 181 0.37 -11.20 3.34
C SER A 181 1.17 -12.28 2.62
N ARG A 182 2.02 -12.97 3.38
CA ARG A 182 2.64 -14.24 3.01
C ARG A 182 2.27 -15.36 3.99
N ASN A 183 1.56 -14.99 5.08
CA ASN A 183 1.21 -15.91 6.18
C ASN A 183 -0.13 -16.64 5.97
N ARG A 184 -1.05 -16.09 5.18
CA ARG A 184 -2.40 -16.63 5.01
C ARG A 184 -2.46 -17.89 4.12
N GLY A 185 -3.44 -18.75 4.36
CA GLY A 185 -3.67 -19.94 3.54
C GLY A 185 -3.98 -19.61 2.08
N GLU A 186 -4.74 -18.54 1.85
CA GLU A 186 -5.10 -18.02 0.53
C GLU A 186 -3.87 -17.66 -0.32
N PHE A 187 -2.75 -17.29 0.31
CA PHE A 187 -1.49 -17.05 -0.40
C PHE A 187 -1.01 -18.36 -1.10
N VAL A 188 -1.04 -19.48 -0.38
CA VAL A 188 -0.65 -20.77 -0.95
C VAL A 188 -1.66 -21.25 -2.00
N GLN A 189 -2.96 -21.00 -1.78
CA GLN A 189 -4.00 -21.28 -2.76
C GLN A 189 -3.73 -20.54 -4.08
N ARG A 190 -3.48 -19.23 -4.04
CA ARG A 190 -3.17 -18.45 -5.25
C ARG A 190 -1.87 -18.87 -5.92
N MET A 191 -0.88 -19.28 -5.14
CA MET A 191 0.36 -19.86 -5.67
C MET A 191 0.09 -21.17 -6.43
N LEU A 192 -0.79 -22.03 -5.89
CA LEU A 192 -1.20 -23.25 -6.55
C LEU A 192 -1.97 -22.98 -7.84
N GLU A 193 -2.93 -22.07 -7.84
CA GLU A 193 -3.69 -21.66 -9.03
C GLU A 193 -2.78 -21.14 -10.14
N LEU A 194 -1.68 -20.47 -9.78
CA LEU A 194 -0.68 -20.00 -10.75
C LEU A 194 0.14 -21.14 -11.39
N GLU A 195 0.49 -22.16 -10.60
CA GLU A 195 1.38 -23.25 -11.03
C GLU A 195 0.62 -24.48 -11.58
N VAL A 196 -0.68 -24.61 -11.28
CA VAL A 196 -1.52 -25.77 -11.59
C VAL A 196 -2.70 -25.33 -12.46
N PRO A 197 -2.60 -25.42 -13.80
CA PRO A 197 -3.69 -25.02 -14.70
C PRO A 197 -5.01 -25.72 -14.41
N GLU A 198 -4.95 -26.99 -13.97
CA GLU A 198 -6.11 -27.81 -13.65
C GLU A 198 -6.94 -27.27 -12.47
N LEU A 199 -6.37 -26.41 -11.61
CA LEU A 199 -7.10 -25.65 -10.59
C LEU A 199 -7.78 -24.42 -11.19
N THR A 200 -7.17 -23.82 -12.19
CA THR A 200 -7.70 -22.60 -12.84
C THR A 200 -8.86 -22.93 -13.77
N ASP A 201 -8.82 -24.05 -14.47
CA ASP A 201 -9.90 -24.52 -15.37
C ASP A 201 -11.04 -25.23 -14.63
N GLY A 202 -10.87 -25.50 -13.32
CA GLY A 202 -11.88 -26.17 -12.48
C GLY A 202 -11.93 -27.69 -12.62
N THR A 203 -11.03 -28.31 -13.36
CA THR A 203 -10.92 -29.77 -13.44
C THR A 203 -10.54 -30.38 -12.09
N VAL A 204 -9.63 -29.70 -11.37
CA VAL A 204 -9.27 -29.99 -9.98
C VAL A 204 -9.74 -28.85 -9.09
N GLU A 205 -10.25 -29.19 -7.92
CA GLU A 205 -10.69 -28.21 -6.92
C GLU A 205 -9.90 -28.35 -5.63
N LEU A 206 -9.51 -27.23 -5.04
CA LEU A 206 -8.98 -27.15 -3.69
C LEU A 206 -10.14 -27.14 -2.69
N ARG A 207 -10.35 -28.22 -1.96
CA ARG A 207 -11.45 -28.37 -1.00
C ARG A 207 -11.12 -27.89 0.41
N ALA A 208 -9.86 -28.01 0.80
CA ALA A 208 -9.41 -27.54 2.11
C ALA A 208 -7.92 -27.21 2.10
N ILE A 209 -7.54 -26.28 2.96
CA ILE A 209 -6.17 -25.92 3.22
C ILE A 209 -5.98 -25.76 4.73
N ALA A 210 -4.94 -26.40 5.26
CA ALA A 210 -4.50 -26.23 6.65
C ALA A 210 -3.02 -25.84 6.61
N ARG A 211 -2.68 -24.66 7.15
CA ARG A 211 -1.34 -24.08 7.07
C ARG A 211 -0.80 -23.70 8.43
N GLU A 212 0.40 -24.14 8.69
CA GLU A 212 1.30 -23.63 9.71
C GLU A 212 2.46 -22.96 8.97
N ALA A 213 2.34 -21.64 8.79
CA ALA A 213 3.26 -20.88 7.94
C ALA A 213 4.71 -21.02 8.42
N GLY A 214 5.62 -21.28 7.47
CA GLY A 214 7.04 -21.53 7.75
C GLY A 214 7.38 -22.93 8.20
N SER A 215 6.39 -23.78 8.45
CA SER A 215 6.55 -25.18 8.87
C SER A 215 5.98 -26.11 7.81
N ARG A 216 4.65 -26.22 7.73
CA ARG A 216 3.99 -27.17 6.86
C ARG A 216 2.62 -26.67 6.41
N THR A 217 2.29 -26.90 5.16
CA THR A 217 0.94 -26.74 4.61
C THR A 217 0.40 -28.07 4.08
N LYS A 218 -0.83 -28.42 4.44
CA LYS A 218 -1.57 -29.54 3.88
C LYS A 218 -2.74 -29.03 3.07
N ILE A 219 -2.89 -29.52 1.85
CA ILE A 219 -4.00 -29.19 0.95
C ILE A 219 -4.76 -30.46 0.59
N ALA A 220 -6.09 -30.35 0.56
CA ALA A 220 -6.97 -31.42 0.12
C ALA A 220 -7.59 -31.03 -1.23
N VAL A 221 -7.37 -31.85 -2.25
CA VAL A 221 -7.76 -31.61 -3.63
C VAL A 221 -8.73 -32.72 -4.13
N PHE A 222 -9.66 -32.29 -4.97
CA PHE A 222 -10.66 -33.18 -5.56
C PHE A 222 -10.67 -32.99 -7.08
N SER A 223 -10.88 -34.07 -7.84
CA SER A 223 -11.05 -33.97 -9.29
C SER A 223 -12.51 -34.13 -9.68
N ASN A 224 -12.99 -33.23 -10.53
CA ASN A 224 -14.30 -33.34 -11.16
C ASN A 224 -14.28 -34.27 -12.37
N ASP A 225 -13.09 -34.59 -12.91
CA ASP A 225 -12.92 -35.59 -14.00
C ASP A 225 -12.30 -36.85 -13.43
N PRO A 226 -13.00 -38.01 -13.55
CA PRO A 226 -12.50 -39.28 -13.03
C PRO A 226 -11.22 -39.80 -13.72
N ASN A 227 -10.84 -39.21 -14.87
CA ASN A 227 -9.61 -39.56 -15.58
C ASN A 227 -8.41 -38.75 -15.13
N VAL A 228 -8.61 -37.74 -14.29
CA VAL A 228 -7.55 -36.84 -13.81
C VAL A 228 -7.23 -37.16 -12.36
N ASP A 229 -5.98 -37.55 -12.09
CA ASP A 229 -5.47 -37.68 -10.73
C ASP A 229 -5.23 -36.28 -10.12
N PRO A 230 -6.03 -35.84 -9.13
CA PRO A 230 -5.93 -34.51 -8.57
C PRO A 230 -4.61 -34.30 -7.83
N LYS A 231 -4.07 -35.31 -7.19
CA LYS A 231 -2.79 -35.27 -6.50
C LYS A 231 -1.64 -35.14 -7.50
N GLY A 232 -1.65 -35.97 -8.55
CA GLY A 232 -0.65 -35.95 -9.61
C GLY A 232 -0.60 -34.62 -10.35
N ALA A 233 -1.76 -34.03 -10.64
CA ALA A 233 -1.89 -32.70 -11.25
C ALA A 233 -1.23 -31.61 -10.40
N CYS A 234 -1.49 -31.56 -9.09
CA CYS A 234 -0.89 -30.57 -8.19
C CYS A 234 0.61 -30.79 -7.97
N VAL A 235 1.04 -32.05 -7.85
CA VAL A 235 2.46 -32.38 -7.63
C VAL A 235 3.31 -32.09 -8.88
N GLY A 236 2.76 -32.37 -10.04
CA GLY A 236 3.44 -32.22 -11.32
C GLY A 236 4.53 -33.27 -11.57
N SER A 237 5.12 -33.24 -12.76
CA SER A 237 6.15 -34.22 -13.15
C SER A 237 7.35 -34.14 -12.20
N ARG A 238 7.67 -35.24 -11.55
CA ARG A 238 8.75 -35.39 -10.56
C ARG A 238 8.68 -34.33 -9.44
N GLY A 239 7.49 -33.84 -9.07
CA GLY A 239 7.29 -32.84 -8.03
C GLY A 239 7.70 -31.42 -8.42
N SER A 240 7.74 -31.09 -9.71
CA SER A 240 8.21 -29.79 -10.18
C SER A 240 7.36 -28.64 -9.67
N ARG A 241 6.03 -28.76 -9.72
CA ARG A 241 5.07 -27.71 -9.31
C ARG A 241 5.16 -27.44 -7.80
N VAL A 242 5.11 -28.51 -7.00
CA VAL A 242 5.26 -28.41 -5.53
C VAL A 242 6.60 -27.79 -5.16
N ARG A 243 7.71 -28.17 -5.82
CA ARG A 243 9.03 -27.58 -5.53
C ARG A 243 9.12 -26.09 -5.81
N GLN A 244 8.46 -25.58 -6.84
CA GLN A 244 8.42 -24.13 -7.12
C GLN A 244 7.74 -23.40 -5.97
N ILE A 245 6.60 -23.92 -5.49
CA ILE A 245 5.86 -23.34 -4.36
C ILE A 245 6.70 -23.43 -3.07
N VAL A 246 7.29 -24.57 -2.75
CA VAL A 246 8.14 -24.76 -1.58
C VAL A 246 9.35 -23.83 -1.59
N ASN A 247 9.95 -23.59 -2.76
CA ASN A 247 11.05 -22.63 -2.91
C ASN A 247 10.61 -21.20 -2.62
N GLU A 248 9.43 -20.78 -3.12
CA GLU A 248 8.87 -19.46 -2.82
C GLU A 248 8.54 -19.32 -1.31
N LEU A 249 8.05 -20.39 -0.69
CA LEU A 249 7.74 -20.45 0.74
C LEU A 249 8.99 -20.68 1.63
N LYS A 250 10.18 -20.61 1.03
CA LYS A 250 11.48 -20.76 1.75
C LYS A 250 11.65 -22.06 2.51
N GLY A 251 11.11 -23.15 1.98
CA GLY A 251 11.27 -24.51 2.51
C GLY A 251 10.12 -25.00 3.37
N GLU A 252 9.00 -24.26 3.45
CA GLU A 252 7.75 -24.77 4.06
C GLU A 252 7.28 -26.01 3.31
N LYS A 253 7.06 -27.11 4.03
CA LYS A 253 6.63 -28.39 3.43
C LYS A 253 5.20 -28.27 2.90
N LEU A 254 4.95 -28.77 1.69
CA LEU A 254 3.62 -28.78 1.07
C LEU A 254 3.19 -30.22 0.81
N ASP A 255 2.16 -30.68 1.52
CA ASP A 255 1.58 -32.01 1.36
C ASP A 255 0.24 -31.92 0.61
N VAL A 256 0.11 -32.74 -0.41
CA VAL A 256 -1.11 -32.81 -1.23
C VAL A 256 -1.83 -34.14 -0.92
N VAL A 257 -3.05 -34.02 -0.42
CA VAL A 257 -3.91 -35.19 -0.15
C VAL A 257 -5.16 -35.13 -1.00
N GLU A 258 -5.67 -36.30 -1.39
CA GLU A 258 -6.93 -36.42 -2.11
C GLU A 258 -8.10 -36.20 -1.15
N TRP A 259 -9.03 -35.34 -1.50
CA TRP A 259 -10.25 -35.11 -0.73
C TRP A 259 -11.16 -36.32 -0.83
N ARG A 260 -11.69 -36.81 0.30
CA ARG A 260 -12.69 -37.87 0.38
C ARG A 260 -13.82 -37.44 1.29
N GLU A 261 -15.06 -37.73 0.91
CA GLU A 261 -16.27 -37.39 1.69
C GLU A 261 -16.34 -38.12 3.04
N ASP A 262 -15.66 -39.27 3.15
CA ASP A 262 -15.57 -40.01 4.42
C ASP A 262 -14.68 -39.27 5.42
N LYS A 263 -15.32 -38.52 6.33
CA LYS A 263 -14.68 -37.71 7.36
C LYS A 263 -13.71 -38.51 8.24
N VAL A 264 -13.97 -39.78 8.49
CA VAL A 264 -13.15 -40.65 9.33
C VAL A 264 -11.83 -40.97 8.62
N ARG A 265 -11.85 -41.29 7.33
CA ARG A 265 -10.64 -41.51 6.54
C ARG A 265 -9.85 -40.22 6.31
N SER A 266 -10.54 -39.11 6.15
CA SER A 266 -9.89 -37.78 6.01
C SER A 266 -9.16 -37.39 7.31
N CYS A 267 -9.76 -37.55 8.48
CA CYS A 267 -9.13 -37.33 9.76
C CYS A 267 -7.93 -38.25 10.03
N LEU A 268 -8.02 -39.54 9.67
CA LEU A 268 -6.91 -40.50 9.85
C LEU A 268 -5.71 -40.18 8.95
N LEU A 269 -5.93 -39.68 7.73
CA LEU A 269 -4.84 -39.19 6.88
C LEU A 269 -4.18 -37.91 7.44
N TYR A 270 -4.92 -37.10 8.19
CA TYR A 270 -4.37 -35.94 8.91
C TYR A 270 -3.54 -36.32 10.14
N THR A 271 -3.83 -37.46 10.77
CA THR A 271 -3.19 -37.90 12.03
C THR A 271 -2.12 -38.95 11.85
N SER A 272 -2.09 -39.70 10.73
CA SER A 272 -1.12 -40.80 10.51
C SER A 272 0.31 -40.31 10.33
N ASP A 273 0.52 -39.08 9.83
CA ASP A 273 1.86 -38.50 9.72
C ASP A 273 2.49 -38.11 11.07
N ALA A 274 1.67 -37.90 12.12
CA ALA A 274 2.16 -37.62 13.47
C ALA A 274 2.77 -38.85 14.17
N ALA A 275 2.46 -40.03 13.68
CA ALA A 275 3.01 -41.29 14.23
C ALA A 275 4.33 -41.71 13.58
N ASP A 276 4.59 -41.26 12.34
CA ASP A 276 5.85 -41.58 11.64
C ASP A 276 7.01 -40.65 12.07
N ASP A 277 6.72 -39.44 12.57
CA ASP A 277 7.74 -38.52 13.10
C ASP A 277 8.21 -38.89 14.53
N MET A 278 7.61 -39.89 15.17
CA MET A 278 8.02 -40.37 16.51
C MET A 278 8.94 -41.62 16.50
N GLN A 279 9.36 -42.07 15.32
CA GLN A 279 10.33 -43.18 15.17
C GLN A 279 11.59 -42.71 14.45
N CYS A 280 12.35 -41.80 15.08
CA CYS A 280 13.77 -41.63 14.84
C CYS A 280 14.47 -41.23 16.13
#